data_63fa8415278eff717026884b462f73ab
#
_entry.id   63fa8415278eff717026884b462f73ab
#
_cell.length_a   1.000
_cell.length_b   1.000
_cell.length_c   1.000
_cell.angle_alpha   90.00
_cell.angle_beta   90.00
_cell.angle_gamma   90.00
#
_symmetry.space_group_name_H-M   'P 1'
#
loop_
_entity.id
_entity.type
_entity.pdbx_description
1 polymer ?
#
loop_
_entity_poly.entity_id
_entity_poly.type
_entity_poly.pdbx_seq_one_letter_code
_entity_poly.pdbx_strand_id
1 'polypeptide(L)' 'MDDAYLTRCVVDPLKRKLYLYSSEGDEKTVDCETEDQFMNMLRFVRDTATDEVVSYVNPL' A
#
# COMPACT_ATOMS: atom_id res chain seq x y z
N MET A 1 3.18 18.14 -16.58
CA MET A 1 2.12 17.27 -16.05
C MET A 1 2.78 16.17 -15.23
N ASP A 2 2.31 16.01 -14.03
CA ASP A 2 2.96 15.10 -13.11
C ASP A 2 2.53 13.67 -13.32
N ASP A 3 3.47 12.86 -13.77
CA ASP A 3 3.22 11.44 -13.93
C ASP A 3 3.70 10.69 -12.69
N ALA A 4 3.23 11.16 -11.53
CA ALA A 4 3.57 10.52 -10.28
C ALA A 4 3.02 9.11 -10.27
N TYR A 5 3.85 8.18 -9.87
CA TYR A 5 3.46 6.78 -9.79
C TYR A 5 3.90 6.18 -8.47
N LEU A 6 3.29 5.07 -8.13
CA LEU A 6 3.59 4.39 -6.88
C LEU A 6 4.93 3.68 -6.99
N THR A 7 5.88 4.08 -6.15
CA THR A 7 7.20 3.45 -6.14
C THR A 7 7.31 2.38 -5.07
N ARG A 8 6.50 2.48 -4.03
CA ARG A 8 6.55 1.53 -2.95
C ARG A 8 5.23 1.51 -2.20
N CYS A 9 4.81 0.32 -1.82
CA CYS A 9 3.64 0.14 -0.97
C CYS A 9 4.02 -0.85 0.13
N VAL A 10 3.94 -0.40 1.37
CA VAL A 10 4.22 -1.26 2.52
C VAL A 10 2.90 -1.66 3.15
N VAL A 11 2.69 -2.96 3.28
CA VAL A 11 1.45 -3.52 3.83
C VAL A 11 1.70 -4.01 5.24
N ASP A 12 0.91 -3.51 6.19
CA ASP A 12 0.99 -3.93 7.58
C ASP A 12 -0.29 -4.68 7.95
N PRO A 13 -0.28 -6.01 7.88
CA PRO A 13 -1.49 -6.79 8.14
C PRO A 13 -1.99 -6.72 9.58
N LEU A 14 -1.07 -6.57 10.53
CA LEU A 14 -1.46 -6.53 11.92
C LEU A 14 -2.22 -5.26 12.27
N LYS A 15 -1.80 -4.14 11.69
CA LYS A 15 -2.43 -2.85 11.96
C LYS A 15 -3.49 -2.50 10.92
N ARG A 16 -3.62 -3.33 9.89
CA ARG A 16 -4.53 -3.08 8.76
C ARG A 16 -4.27 -1.73 8.14
N LYS A 17 -2.99 -1.45 7.88
CA LYS A 17 -2.55 -0.19 7.29
C LYS A 17 -1.76 -0.44 6.03
N LEU A 18 -1.82 0.53 5.13
CA LEU A 18 -1.00 0.53 3.93
C LEU A 18 -0.27 1.87 3.85
N TYR A 19 1.01 1.82 3.56
CA TYR A 19 1.83 3.00 3.41
C TYR A 19 2.23 3.12 1.95
N LEU A 20 1.80 4.20 1.31
CA LEU A 20 2.01 4.41 -0.11
C LEU A 20 3.05 5.50 -0.32
N TYR A 21 4.02 5.21 -1.16
CA TYR A 21 5.09 6.16 -1.49
C TYR A 21 5.07 6.42 -2.99
N SER A 22 5.16 7.69 -3.37
CA SER A 22 5.15 8.07 -4.76
C SER A 22 6.53 8.41 -5.27
N SER A 23 6.64 8.49 -6.59
CA SER A 23 7.89 8.87 -7.24
C SER A 23 8.33 10.29 -6.92
N GLU A 24 7.41 11.11 -6.42
CA GLU A 24 7.70 12.49 -6.04
C GLU A 24 8.06 12.65 -4.57
N GLY A 25 8.13 11.55 -3.84
CA GLY A 25 8.48 11.60 -2.43
C GLY A 25 7.30 11.78 -1.49
N ASP A 26 6.10 11.76 -2.00
CA ASP A 26 4.91 11.86 -1.17
C ASP A 26 4.63 10.53 -0.47
N GLU A 27 4.10 10.62 0.74
CA GLU A 27 3.74 9.45 1.51
C GLU A 27 2.30 9.58 1.98
N LYS A 28 1.55 8.50 1.86
CA LYS A 28 0.17 8.47 2.31
C LYS A 28 -0.07 7.19 3.09
N THR A 29 -0.73 7.32 4.24
CA THR A 29 -1.11 6.17 5.06
C THR A 29 -2.59 5.93 4.91
N VAL A 30 -2.97 4.70 4.62
CA VAL A 30 -4.37 4.29 4.52
C VAL A 30 -4.68 3.39 5.70
N ASP A 31 -5.62 3.82 6.54
CA ASP A 31 -6.11 3.04 7.66
C ASP A 31 -7.40 2.33 7.27
N CYS A 32 -7.44 1.03 7.47
CA CYS A 32 -8.65 0.25 7.22
C CYS A 32 -9.27 -0.17 8.53
N GLU A 33 -10.56 0.12 8.70
CA GLU A 33 -11.24 -0.17 9.96
C GLU A 33 -11.60 -1.64 10.12
N THR A 34 -11.83 -2.32 9.00
CA THR A 34 -12.21 -3.73 9.02
C THR A 34 -11.28 -4.54 8.14
N GLU A 35 -11.28 -5.86 8.38
CA GLU A 35 -10.48 -6.76 7.53
C GLU A 35 -10.99 -6.76 6.09
N ASP A 36 -12.28 -6.62 5.90
CA ASP A 36 -12.84 -6.58 4.55
C ASP A 36 -12.33 -5.38 3.78
N GLN A 37 -12.28 -4.22 4.43
CA GLN A 37 -11.72 -3.03 3.81
C GLN A 37 -10.24 -3.23 3.48
N PHE A 38 -9.52 -3.82 4.42
CA PHE A 38 -8.10 -4.06 4.24
C PHE A 38 -7.85 -5.00 3.06
N MET A 39 -8.60 -6.09 2.98
CA MET A 39 -8.46 -7.07 1.90
C MET A 39 -8.83 -6.46 0.55
N ASN A 40 -9.88 -5.64 0.50
CA ASN A 40 -10.27 -4.97 -0.73
C ASN A 40 -9.20 -4.00 -1.18
N MET A 41 -8.64 -3.25 -0.26
CA MET A 41 -7.58 -2.30 -0.58
C MET A 41 -6.31 -3.00 -1.04
N LEU A 42 -5.97 -4.09 -0.37
CA LEU A 42 -4.81 -4.88 -0.73
C LEU A 42 -4.95 -5.45 -2.14
N ARG A 43 -6.13 -5.96 -2.45
CA ARG A 43 -6.41 -6.49 -3.80
C ARG A 43 -6.26 -5.39 -4.84
N PHE A 44 -6.79 -4.22 -4.56
CA PHE A 44 -6.69 -3.09 -5.46
C PHE A 44 -5.23 -2.72 -5.73
N VAL A 45 -4.44 -2.65 -4.67
CA VAL A 45 -3.03 -2.31 -4.79
C VAL A 45 -2.28 -3.37 -5.60
N ARG A 46 -2.55 -4.65 -5.35
CA ARG A 46 -1.89 -5.73 -6.06
C ARG A 46 -2.27 -5.78 -7.53
N ASP A 47 -3.50 -5.40 -7.85
CA ASP A 47 -3.93 -5.34 -9.25
C ASP A 47 -3.34 -4.14 -9.98
N THR A 48 -3.08 -3.05 -9.25
CA THR A 48 -2.63 -1.80 -9.84
C THR A 48 -1.10 -1.71 -9.88
N ALA A 49 -0.44 -2.22 -8.86
CA ALA A 49 1.01 -2.15 -8.73
C ALA A 49 1.65 -3.52 -8.98
N THR A 50 2.92 -3.48 -9.41
CA THR A 50 3.66 -4.73 -9.60
C THR A 50 4.08 -5.29 -8.25
N ASP A 51 4.39 -6.59 -8.22
CA ASP A 51 4.83 -7.25 -7.00
C ASP A 51 6.12 -6.64 -6.45
N GLU A 52 6.94 -6.07 -7.30
CA GLU A 52 8.19 -5.45 -6.87
C GLU A 52 7.96 -4.23 -6.01
N VAL A 53 6.83 -3.57 -6.18
CA VAL A 53 6.50 -2.35 -5.46
C VAL A 53 5.88 -2.67 -4.10
N VAL A 54 5.22 -3.80 -3.98
CA VAL A 54 4.50 -4.18 -2.77
C VAL A 54 5.40 -4.94 -1.82
N SER A 55 5.49 -4.45 -0.58
CA SER A 55 6.26 -5.09 0.48
C SER A 55 5.37 -5.31 1.69
N TYR A 56 5.63 -6.37 2.44
CA TYR A 56 4.86 -6.67 3.63
C TYR A 56 5.72 -6.51 4.86
N VAL A 57 5.14 -5.90 5.89
CA VAL A 57 5.80 -5.81 7.18
C VAL A 57 5.78 -7.21 7.80
N ASN A 58 6.96 -7.67 8.19
CA ASN A 58 7.06 -8.96 8.86
C ASN A 58 6.77 -8.75 10.34
N PRO A 59 5.73 -9.38 10.88
CA PRO A 59 5.29 -9.12 12.25
C PRO A 59 6.15 -9.77 13.33
N LEU A 60 7.19 -10.42 12.98
CA LEU A 60 8.05 -11.07 13.98
C LEU A 60 8.67 -10.10 14.94
#